data_ef5237748d31ce0237f19f86bee7f0bc
#
_entry.id   ef5237748d31ce0237f19f86bee7f0bc
#
_cell.length_a   1.000
_cell.length_b   1.000
_cell.length_c   1.000
_cell.angle_alpha   90.00
_cell.angle_beta   90.00
_cell.angle_gamma   90.00
#
_symmetry.space_group_name_H-M   'P 1'
#
loop_
_entity.id
_entity.type
_entity.pdbx_description
1 polymer ?
#
loop_
_entity_poly.entity_id
_entity_poly.type
_entity_poly.pdbx_seq_one_letter_code
_entity_poly.pdbx_strand_id
1 'polypeptide(L)'
;EDVLPGTPTMLRYKTYADNDSLYNTPPTYCIYICGKVFKWLKNQGGLAAMKEKNERKAKLLYDFLDESQLFKGTVEKRDRSLMNVPFVTGSEEMEAGFVNLKGHRTVGGMRASIYNAMPEEGVAKLVEFMREFERKNS
;
A
#
# COMPACT_ATOMS: atom_id res chain seq x y z
N GLU A 1 20.62 3.69 -30.51
CA GLU A 1 19.39 3.86 -29.74
C GLU A 1 18.27 4.31 -30.67
N ASP A 2 17.29 3.42 -30.91
CA ASP A 2 16.15 3.71 -31.79
C ASP A 2 15.11 4.53 -31.01
N VAL A 3 15.20 5.85 -31.15
CA VAL A 3 14.26 6.78 -30.52
C VAL A 3 13.29 7.27 -31.58
N LEU A 4 11.99 7.29 -31.27
CA LEU A 4 10.99 7.80 -32.20
C LEU A 4 11.30 9.23 -32.65
N PRO A 5 11.13 9.58 -33.93
CA PRO A 5 11.29 10.94 -34.40
C PRO A 5 10.40 11.91 -33.60
N GLY A 6 10.96 13.04 -33.21
CA GLY A 6 10.24 14.04 -32.40
C GLY A 6 10.25 13.78 -30.90
N THR A 7 10.87 12.71 -30.39
CA THR A 7 11.02 12.49 -28.94
C THR A 7 11.77 13.66 -28.31
N PRO A 8 11.18 14.36 -27.32
CA PRO A 8 11.83 15.46 -26.60
C PRO A 8 13.16 15.03 -25.95
N THR A 9 14.11 15.92 -25.87
CA THR A 9 15.46 15.65 -25.30
C THR A 9 15.38 15.01 -23.91
N MET A 10 14.48 15.50 -23.04
CA MET A 10 14.32 15.01 -21.67
C MET A 10 13.72 13.60 -21.57
N LEU A 11 13.15 13.06 -22.64
CA LEU A 11 12.59 11.72 -22.70
C LEU A 11 13.52 10.69 -23.37
N ARG A 12 14.75 11.10 -23.72
CA ARG A 12 15.77 10.22 -24.33
C ARG A 12 16.70 9.70 -23.25
N TYR A 13 16.78 8.39 -23.07
CA TYR A 13 17.70 7.76 -22.10
C TYR A 13 19.17 8.15 -22.37
N LYS A 14 19.56 8.28 -23.66
CA LYS A 14 20.90 8.70 -24.05
C LYS A 14 21.29 10.05 -23.47
N THR A 15 20.36 11.01 -23.39
CA THR A 15 20.62 12.32 -22.78
C THR A 15 21.12 12.19 -21.35
N TYR A 16 20.55 11.27 -20.57
CA TYR A 16 20.96 11.04 -19.18
C TYR A 16 22.21 10.16 -19.08
N ALA A 17 22.32 9.15 -19.94
CA ALA A 17 23.50 8.29 -19.95
C ALA A 17 24.78 9.04 -20.28
N ASP A 18 24.76 9.95 -21.27
CA ASP A 18 25.91 10.78 -21.67
C ASP A 18 26.26 11.86 -20.66
N ASN A 19 25.41 12.13 -19.68
CA ASN A 19 25.59 13.18 -18.68
C ASN A 19 25.58 12.63 -17.23
N ASP A 20 25.87 11.36 -17.03
CA ASP A 20 25.88 10.71 -15.68
C ASP A 20 24.60 10.97 -14.86
N SER A 21 23.44 11.03 -15.52
CA SER A 21 22.13 11.42 -14.96
C SER A 21 22.06 12.85 -14.40
N LEU A 22 23.01 13.72 -14.76
CA LEU A 22 23.11 15.11 -14.29
C LEU A 22 22.83 16.14 -15.40
N TYR A 23 22.13 15.75 -16.46
CA TYR A 23 21.74 16.68 -17.53
C TYR A 23 20.94 17.87 -17.00
N ASN A 24 20.13 17.66 -15.99
CA ASN A 24 19.46 18.71 -15.19
C ASN A 24 19.71 18.46 -13.69
N THR A 25 19.42 19.43 -12.86
CA THR A 25 19.55 19.32 -11.40
C THR A 25 18.72 18.13 -10.89
N PRO A 26 19.34 17.14 -10.23
CA PRO A 26 18.60 15.99 -9.68
C PRO A 26 17.72 16.42 -8.50
N PRO A 27 16.64 15.66 -8.19
CA PRO A 27 15.76 15.95 -7.05
C PRO A 27 16.47 15.58 -5.72
N THR A 28 17.46 16.34 -5.33
CA THR A 28 18.40 16.07 -4.24
C THR A 28 17.70 15.74 -2.91
N TYR A 29 16.64 16.48 -2.57
CA TYR A 29 15.88 16.24 -1.35
C TYR A 29 15.19 14.86 -1.37
N CYS A 30 14.57 14.49 -2.47
CA CYS A 30 13.92 13.17 -2.63
C CYS A 30 14.96 12.04 -2.51
N ILE A 31 16.13 12.18 -3.13
CA ILE A 31 17.23 11.22 -3.05
C ILE A 31 17.70 11.07 -1.60
N TYR A 32 17.88 12.20 -0.89
CA TYR A 32 18.27 12.19 0.53
C TYR A 32 17.25 11.46 1.40
N ILE A 33 15.97 11.74 1.24
CA ILE A 33 14.89 11.06 2.00
C ILE A 33 14.83 9.56 1.66
N CYS A 34 14.93 9.19 0.38
CA CYS A 34 15.03 7.78 -0.01
C CYS A 34 16.20 7.08 0.68
N GLY A 35 17.37 7.73 0.74
CA GLY A 35 18.53 7.20 1.46
C GLY A 35 18.26 6.97 2.96
N LYS A 36 17.49 7.85 3.61
CA LYS A 36 17.06 7.65 5.01
C LYS A 36 16.12 6.46 5.14
N VAL A 37 15.16 6.31 4.24
CA VAL A 37 14.23 5.18 4.22
C VAL A 37 14.97 3.85 4.01
N PHE A 38 15.95 3.80 3.11
CA PHE A 38 16.76 2.59 2.87
C PHE A 38 17.60 2.22 4.10
N LYS A 39 18.17 3.20 4.81
CA LYS A 39 18.88 2.96 6.08
C LYS A 39 17.94 2.42 7.14
N TRP A 40 16.74 2.98 7.25
CA TRP A 40 15.70 2.49 8.16
C TRP A 40 15.31 1.05 7.84
N LEU A 41 15.04 0.71 6.57
CA LEU A 41 14.73 -0.66 6.14
C LEU A 41 15.86 -1.64 6.48
N LYS A 42 17.11 -1.24 6.23
CA LYS A 42 18.28 -2.05 6.59
C LYS A 42 18.34 -2.32 8.10
N ASN A 43 18.05 -1.32 8.92
CA ASN A 43 18.04 -1.44 10.38
C ASN A 43 16.87 -2.29 10.90
N GLN A 44 15.80 -2.46 10.10
CA GLN A 44 14.68 -3.37 10.41
C GLN A 44 14.97 -4.84 10.04
N GLY A 45 16.18 -5.18 9.66
CA GLY A 45 16.57 -6.53 9.22
C GLY A 45 16.51 -6.74 7.70
N GLY A 46 16.34 -5.66 6.93
CA GLY A 46 16.35 -5.70 5.47
C GLY A 46 15.02 -6.17 4.85
N LEU A 47 15.09 -6.53 3.57
CA LEU A 47 13.89 -6.85 2.77
C LEU A 47 13.21 -8.15 3.24
N ALA A 48 13.97 -9.16 3.63
CA ALA A 48 13.40 -10.44 4.08
C ALA A 48 12.56 -10.27 5.36
N ALA A 49 13.13 -9.61 6.39
CA ALA A 49 12.41 -9.33 7.64
C ALA A 49 11.18 -8.42 7.40
N MET A 50 11.30 -7.45 6.50
CA MET A 50 10.16 -6.59 6.14
C MET A 50 9.07 -7.36 5.42
N LYS A 51 9.43 -8.31 4.53
CA LYS A 51 8.47 -9.20 3.86
C LYS A 51 7.69 -10.02 4.88
N GLU A 52 8.36 -10.72 5.78
CA GLU A 52 7.71 -11.51 6.83
C GLU A 52 6.77 -10.68 7.70
N LYS A 53 7.20 -9.47 8.09
CA LYS A 53 6.35 -8.53 8.85
C LYS A 53 5.10 -8.14 8.06
N ASN A 54 5.22 -7.87 6.77
CA ASN A 54 4.10 -7.50 5.92
C ASN A 54 3.16 -8.68 5.67
N GLU A 55 3.69 -9.89 5.50
CA GLU A 55 2.88 -11.11 5.38
C GLU A 55 2.05 -11.36 6.64
N ARG A 56 2.64 -11.24 7.84
CA ARG A 56 1.90 -11.36 9.10
C ARG A 56 0.79 -10.32 9.23
N LYS A 57 1.09 -9.04 8.95
CA LYS A 57 0.08 -7.96 8.99
C LYS A 57 -1.08 -8.21 8.02
N ALA A 58 -0.76 -8.55 6.78
CA ALA A 58 -1.76 -8.83 5.76
C ALA A 58 -2.61 -10.04 6.14
N LYS A 59 -1.98 -11.10 6.66
CA LYS A 59 -2.66 -12.29 7.12
C LYS A 59 -3.70 -12.01 8.21
N LEU A 60 -3.37 -11.18 9.22
CA LEU A 60 -4.31 -10.79 10.27
C LEU A 60 -5.61 -10.20 9.69
N LEU A 61 -5.49 -9.31 8.73
CA LEU A 61 -6.65 -8.65 8.15
C LEU A 61 -7.40 -9.55 7.16
N TYR A 62 -6.68 -10.29 6.31
CA TYR A 62 -7.31 -11.18 5.33
C TYR A 62 -7.99 -12.39 5.97
N ASP A 63 -7.41 -12.98 7.03
CA ASP A 63 -8.06 -14.05 7.77
C ASP A 63 -9.40 -13.58 8.33
N PHE A 64 -9.44 -12.40 8.93
CA PHE A 64 -10.69 -11.80 9.40
C PHE A 64 -11.69 -11.57 8.26
N LEU A 65 -11.27 -10.98 7.13
CA LEU A 65 -12.15 -10.72 5.98
C LEU A 65 -12.70 -12.02 5.35
N ASP A 66 -11.94 -13.10 5.39
CA ASP A 66 -12.38 -14.40 4.86
C ASP A 66 -13.42 -15.08 5.76
N GLU A 67 -13.43 -14.80 7.06
CA GLU A 67 -14.36 -15.35 8.06
C GLU A 67 -15.60 -14.44 8.27
N SER A 68 -15.46 -13.14 8.09
CA SER A 68 -16.51 -12.15 8.39
C SER A 68 -17.77 -12.35 7.54
N GLN A 69 -18.93 -12.15 8.15
CA GLN A 69 -20.23 -12.14 7.46
C GLN A 69 -20.56 -10.75 6.91
N LEU A 70 -20.10 -9.68 7.58
CA LEU A 70 -20.36 -8.30 7.21
C LEU A 70 -19.31 -7.75 6.24
N PHE A 71 -18.02 -7.95 6.52
CA PHE A 71 -16.93 -7.42 5.71
C PHE A 71 -16.45 -8.43 4.66
N LYS A 72 -16.34 -8.00 3.41
CA LYS A 72 -15.89 -8.88 2.31
C LYS A 72 -14.70 -8.29 1.58
N GLY A 73 -13.62 -9.07 1.47
CA GLY A 73 -12.50 -8.73 0.60
C GLY A 73 -12.93 -8.74 -0.87
N THR A 74 -12.48 -7.77 -1.65
CA THR A 74 -12.87 -7.61 -3.07
C THR A 74 -11.87 -8.21 -4.05
N VAL A 75 -10.74 -8.75 -3.57
CA VAL A 75 -9.65 -9.25 -4.40
C VAL A 75 -9.48 -10.76 -4.24
N GLU A 76 -9.35 -11.45 -5.37
CA GLU A 76 -9.02 -12.88 -5.41
C GLU A 76 -7.77 -13.20 -4.58
N LYS A 77 -7.79 -14.33 -3.86
CA LYS A 77 -6.72 -14.71 -2.91
C LYS A 77 -5.31 -14.65 -3.51
N ARG A 78 -5.15 -15.10 -4.75
CA ARG A 78 -3.86 -15.13 -5.47
C ARG A 78 -3.31 -13.74 -5.83
N ASP A 79 -4.19 -12.73 -5.89
CA ASP A 79 -3.86 -11.37 -6.37
C ASP A 79 -3.86 -10.35 -5.21
N ARG A 80 -3.94 -10.82 -3.95
CA ARG A 80 -4.01 -9.98 -2.75
C ARG A 80 -2.72 -9.20 -2.51
N SER A 81 -2.85 -7.89 -2.31
CA SER A 81 -1.73 -7.02 -1.93
C SER A 81 -1.42 -7.13 -0.44
N LEU A 82 -0.13 -7.13 -0.08
CA LEU A 82 0.31 -7.03 1.32
C LEU A 82 0.28 -5.59 1.86
N MET A 83 -0.04 -4.59 1.01
CA MET A 83 0.04 -3.16 1.35
C MET A 83 -1.31 -2.47 1.36
N ASN A 84 -2.17 -2.76 0.38
CA ASN A 84 -3.49 -2.18 0.24
C ASN A 84 -4.53 -3.29 0.25
N VAL A 85 -5.36 -3.31 1.25
CA VAL A 85 -6.41 -4.32 1.43
C VAL A 85 -7.76 -3.66 1.19
N PRO A 86 -8.37 -3.83 -0.01
CA PRO A 86 -9.71 -3.33 -0.28
C PRO A 86 -10.77 -4.30 0.22
N PHE A 87 -11.87 -3.76 0.75
CA PHE A 87 -13.01 -4.53 1.25
C PHE A 87 -14.28 -3.68 1.26
N VAL A 88 -15.43 -4.32 1.40
CA VAL A 88 -16.77 -3.70 1.42
C VAL A 88 -17.62 -4.30 2.53
N THR A 89 -18.70 -3.60 2.92
CA THR A 89 -19.74 -4.15 3.81
C THR A 89 -21.03 -4.50 3.06
N GLY A 90 -21.12 -4.15 1.79
CA GLY A 90 -22.36 -4.25 1.02
C GLY A 90 -23.38 -3.14 1.32
N SER A 91 -23.03 -2.15 2.17
CA SER A 91 -23.85 -0.98 2.49
C SER A 91 -23.00 0.30 2.43
N GLU A 92 -23.28 1.18 1.47
CA GLU A 92 -22.58 2.48 1.34
C GLU A 92 -22.77 3.37 2.57
N GLU A 93 -23.90 3.25 3.26
CA GLU A 93 -24.20 4.00 4.47
C GLU A 93 -23.29 3.59 5.64
N MET A 94 -23.05 2.28 5.81
CA MET A 94 -22.09 1.76 6.79
C MET A 94 -20.66 2.18 6.43
N GLU A 95 -20.27 2.09 5.15
CA GLU A 95 -18.94 2.45 4.67
C GLU A 95 -18.62 3.94 4.87
N ALA A 96 -19.63 4.82 4.73
CA ALA A 96 -19.48 6.26 4.96
C ALA A 96 -19.15 6.59 6.43
N GLY A 97 -19.50 5.73 7.38
CA GLY A 97 -19.18 5.87 8.80
C GLY A 97 -17.71 5.59 9.16
N PHE A 98 -16.95 4.97 8.27
CA PHE A 98 -15.54 4.63 8.52
C PHE A 98 -14.58 5.75 8.11
N VAL A 99 -14.11 6.52 9.09
CA VAL A 99 -13.15 7.61 8.87
C VAL A 99 -11.79 7.02 8.49
N ASN A 100 -11.15 7.61 7.47
CA ASN A 100 -9.82 7.23 6.94
C ASN A 100 -9.71 5.84 6.30
N LEU A 101 -10.80 5.11 6.10
CA LEU A 101 -10.81 3.83 5.39
C LEU A 101 -11.43 3.91 3.99
N LYS A 102 -11.84 5.08 3.55
CA LYS A 102 -12.45 5.28 2.22
C LYS A 102 -11.57 4.67 1.12
N GLY A 103 -12.19 3.84 0.27
CA GLY A 103 -11.56 3.21 -0.88
C GLY A 103 -11.16 4.19 -1.98
N HIS A 104 -10.66 3.65 -3.08
CA HIS A 104 -10.29 4.48 -4.22
C HIS A 104 -11.52 5.13 -4.84
N ARG A 105 -11.43 6.42 -5.19
CA ARG A 105 -12.57 7.22 -5.71
C ARG A 105 -13.29 6.63 -6.94
N THR A 106 -12.59 5.76 -7.71
CA THR A 106 -13.16 5.11 -8.91
C THR A 106 -13.72 3.72 -8.65
N VAL A 107 -13.39 3.10 -7.51
CA VAL A 107 -13.79 1.72 -7.17
C VAL A 107 -14.79 1.71 -6.01
N GLY A 108 -14.77 2.72 -5.16
CA GLY A 108 -15.61 2.78 -3.96
C GLY A 108 -15.10 1.86 -2.84
N GLY A 109 -16.02 1.49 -1.94
CA GLY A 109 -15.73 0.63 -0.81
C GLY A 109 -14.76 1.22 0.21
N MET A 110 -14.07 0.36 0.92
CA MET A 110 -13.07 0.70 1.92
C MET A 110 -11.70 0.15 1.55
N ARG A 111 -10.65 0.72 2.15
CA ARG A 111 -9.28 0.27 1.94
C ARG A 111 -8.42 0.52 3.19
N ALA A 112 -7.85 -0.52 3.73
CA ALA A 112 -6.78 -0.41 4.72
C ALA A 112 -5.42 -0.33 4.01
N SER A 113 -4.67 0.75 4.27
CA SER A 113 -3.30 0.94 3.76
C SER A 113 -2.31 0.60 4.86
N ILE A 114 -1.74 -0.61 4.82
CA ILE A 114 -0.89 -1.20 5.86
C ILE A 114 0.58 -1.25 5.44
N TYR A 115 1.11 -0.14 4.95
CA TYR A 115 2.49 -0.03 4.45
C TYR A 115 3.55 -0.46 5.47
N ASN A 116 4.81 -0.49 5.03
CA ASN A 116 5.96 -0.98 5.82
C ASN A 116 6.06 -0.38 7.22
N ALA A 117 5.75 0.91 7.40
CA ALA A 117 5.83 1.61 8.67
C ALA A 117 4.65 1.32 9.61
N MET A 118 3.53 0.77 9.11
CA MET A 118 2.39 0.41 9.96
C MET A 118 2.79 -0.73 10.91
N PRO A 119 2.68 -0.56 12.23
CA PRO A 119 2.96 -1.62 13.19
C PRO A 119 1.90 -2.72 13.13
N GLU A 120 2.27 -3.93 13.50
CA GLU A 120 1.38 -5.10 13.54
C GLU A 120 0.20 -4.88 14.51
N GLU A 121 0.47 -4.23 15.64
CA GLU A 121 -0.54 -3.85 16.65
C GLU A 121 -1.61 -2.90 16.09
N GLY A 122 -1.24 -2.04 15.15
CA GLY A 122 -2.20 -1.15 14.47
C GLY A 122 -3.19 -1.93 13.62
N VAL A 123 -2.72 -2.96 12.93
CA VAL A 123 -3.58 -3.85 12.13
C VAL A 123 -4.45 -4.72 13.05
N ALA A 124 -3.89 -5.25 14.14
CA ALA A 124 -4.63 -6.03 15.12
C ALA A 124 -5.79 -5.22 15.75
N LYS A 125 -5.53 -3.96 16.12
CA LYS A 125 -6.58 -3.04 16.63
C LYS A 125 -7.67 -2.76 15.60
N LEU A 126 -7.31 -2.62 14.33
CA LEU A 126 -8.31 -2.47 13.27
C LEU A 126 -9.21 -3.70 13.17
N VAL A 127 -8.63 -4.90 13.18
CA VAL A 127 -9.38 -6.18 13.14
C VAL A 127 -10.28 -6.31 14.37
N GLU A 128 -9.79 -5.99 15.55
CA GLU A 128 -10.59 -5.99 16.80
C GLU A 128 -11.80 -5.05 16.70
N PHE A 129 -11.56 -3.82 16.24
CA PHE A 129 -12.62 -2.85 16.00
C PHE A 129 -13.66 -3.35 14.99
N MET A 130 -13.22 -3.94 13.88
CA MET A 130 -14.11 -4.49 12.85
C MET A 130 -14.94 -5.66 13.38
N ARG A 131 -14.35 -6.55 14.19
CA ARG A 131 -15.07 -7.66 14.88
C ARG A 131 -16.14 -7.13 15.83
N GLU A 132 -15.81 -6.11 16.60
CA GLU A 132 -16.78 -5.50 17.52
C GLU A 132 -17.91 -4.79 16.77
N PHE A 133 -17.57 -4.10 15.67
CA PHE A 133 -18.56 -3.46 14.80
C PHE A 133 -19.50 -4.48 14.18
N GLU A 134 -18.98 -5.57 13.62
CA GLU A 134 -19.76 -6.66 13.06
C GLU A 134 -20.73 -7.22 14.10
N ARG A 135 -20.27 -7.53 15.29
CA ARG A 135 -21.11 -8.04 16.39
C ARG A 135 -22.27 -7.11 16.79
N LYS A 136 -22.10 -5.79 16.61
CA LYS A 136 -23.14 -4.80 16.94
C LYS A 136 -24.15 -4.57 15.81
N ASN A 137 -23.80 -4.99 14.57
CA ASN A 137 -24.57 -4.73 13.37
C ASN A 137 -25.01 -5.99 12.60
N SER A 138 -24.84 -7.16 13.21
CA SER A 138 -25.28 -8.46 12.71
C SER A 138 -26.62 -8.86 13.27
#